data_03c8d11e229e5d2e9039c8d8af244f6d
#
_entry.id   03c8d11e229e5d2e9039c8d8af244f6d
#
_cell.length_a   1.000
_cell.length_b   1.000
_cell.length_c   1.000
_cell.angle_alpha   90.00
_cell.angle_beta   90.00
_cell.angle_gamma   90.00
#
_symmetry.space_group_name_H-M   'P 1'
#
loop_
_entity.id
_entity.type
_entity.pdbx_description
1 polymer ?
#
loop_
_entity_poly.entity_id
_entity_poly.type
_entity_poly.pdbx_seq_one_letter_code
_entity_poly.pdbx_strand_id
1 'polypeptide(L)'
;DRLRDGEPIDLRVSRRHDRVALSFLHELGHLVDHQLGRELGATWASGKHEGFAEWRRAARSVPSRLPAGAGSARRRYFRSSKEVWARSYAQTVLGRSADPWLQAHLARAVEADDIFVWPEAEFEPLAEAVTSTLRTLGLLRVAAAAAA
;
A
#
# COMPACT_ATOMS: atom_id res chain seq x y z
N ASP A 1 1.29 12.49 -5.32
CA ASP A 1 1.58 12.39 -6.76
C ASP A 1 0.80 13.45 -7.53
N ARG A 2 1.42 13.98 -8.58
CA ARG A 2 0.75 14.86 -9.54
C ARG A 2 0.57 14.11 -10.84
N LEU A 3 -0.59 14.30 -11.46
CA LEU A 3 -0.87 13.78 -12.79
C LEU A 3 -0.90 14.94 -13.79
N ARG A 4 -0.30 14.74 -14.96
CA ARG A 4 -0.50 15.58 -16.13
C ARG A 4 -1.05 14.67 -17.25
N ASP A 5 -2.21 15.04 -17.79
CA ASP A 5 -2.86 14.25 -18.84
C ASP A 5 -3.06 12.77 -18.46
N GLY A 6 -3.27 12.52 -17.16
CA GLY A 6 -3.40 11.16 -16.61
C GLY A 6 -2.07 10.46 -16.30
N GLU A 7 -0.92 11.08 -16.58
CA GLU A 7 0.40 10.49 -16.31
C GLU A 7 0.97 10.98 -14.98
N PRO A 8 1.60 10.10 -14.18
CA PRO A 8 2.36 10.52 -13.02
C PRO A 8 3.59 11.30 -13.47
N ILE A 9 3.78 12.49 -12.89
CA ILE A 9 4.90 13.38 -13.24
C ILE A 9 5.96 13.50 -12.16
N ASP A 10 5.64 13.16 -10.93
CA ASP A 10 6.59 13.17 -9.82
C ASP A 10 6.21 12.16 -8.72
N LEU A 11 7.23 11.71 -7.98
CA LEU A 11 7.07 10.99 -6.72
C LEU A 11 7.52 11.93 -5.59
N ARG A 12 6.63 12.19 -4.64
CA ARG A 12 6.94 13.05 -3.48
C ARG A 12 7.23 12.22 -2.26
N VAL A 13 8.49 12.19 -1.88
CA VAL A 13 8.96 11.45 -0.72
C VAL A 13 9.16 12.39 0.47
N SER A 14 8.80 11.96 1.67
CA SER A 14 9.06 12.68 2.90
C SER A 14 10.58 12.91 3.07
N ARG A 15 10.95 14.14 3.44
CA ARG A 15 12.35 14.45 3.82
C ARG A 15 12.69 14.01 5.25
N ARG A 16 11.71 13.56 6.01
CA ARG A 16 11.95 13.03 7.35
C ARG A 16 12.61 11.67 7.22
N HIS A 17 13.81 11.55 7.78
CA HIS A 17 14.64 10.35 7.67
C HIS A 17 13.96 9.10 8.26
N ASP A 18 13.16 9.30 9.31
CA ASP A 18 12.40 8.25 9.98
C ASP A 18 11.21 7.69 9.16
N ARG A 19 10.80 8.38 8.09
CA ARG A 19 9.65 8.00 7.24
C ARG A 19 9.98 7.81 5.77
N VAL A 20 11.24 7.93 5.37
CA VAL A 20 11.60 7.95 3.94
C VAL A 20 11.21 6.65 3.24
N ALA A 21 11.46 5.49 3.85
CA ALA A 21 11.12 4.20 3.26
C ALA A 21 9.60 4.02 3.12
N LEU A 22 8.84 4.31 4.19
CA LEU A 22 7.39 4.22 4.19
C LEU A 22 6.77 5.17 3.15
N SER A 23 7.25 6.42 3.07
CA SER A 23 6.76 7.41 2.11
C SER A 23 7.09 7.00 0.67
N PHE A 24 8.30 6.53 0.40
CA PHE A 24 8.69 6.07 -0.94
C PHE A 24 7.85 4.89 -1.41
N LEU A 25 7.70 3.88 -0.56
CA LEU A 25 6.91 2.69 -0.90
C LEU A 25 5.41 3.00 -1.03
N HIS A 26 4.90 3.96 -0.27
CA HIS A 26 3.53 4.46 -0.44
C HIS A 26 3.32 5.06 -1.83
N GLU A 27 4.21 5.95 -2.27
CA GLU A 27 4.13 6.54 -3.61
C GLU A 27 4.34 5.49 -4.72
N LEU A 28 5.19 4.49 -4.48
CA LEU A 28 5.35 3.37 -5.39
C LEU A 28 4.06 2.52 -5.49
N GLY A 29 3.36 2.34 -4.38
CA GLY A 29 2.03 1.70 -4.36
C GLY A 29 1.02 2.44 -5.25
N HIS A 30 1.01 3.78 -5.21
CA HIS A 30 0.20 4.59 -6.10
C HIS A 30 0.60 4.42 -7.57
N LEU A 31 1.90 4.39 -7.86
CA LEU A 31 2.39 4.20 -9.22
C LEU A 31 1.93 2.84 -9.79
N VAL A 32 2.06 1.76 -9.02
CA VAL A 32 1.60 0.43 -9.41
C VAL A 32 0.09 0.43 -9.69
N ASP A 33 -0.71 0.99 -8.79
CA ASP A 33 -2.17 1.09 -8.92
C ASP A 33 -2.58 1.88 -10.18
N HIS A 34 -1.90 2.98 -10.44
CA HIS A 34 -2.15 3.83 -11.59
C HIS A 34 -1.76 3.13 -12.91
N GLN A 35 -0.59 2.51 -12.99
CA GLN A 35 -0.14 1.81 -14.20
C GLN A 35 -1.10 0.68 -14.57
N LEU A 36 -1.51 -0.13 -13.59
CA LEU A 36 -2.51 -1.17 -13.80
C LEU A 36 -3.88 -0.60 -14.19
N GLY A 37 -4.26 0.55 -13.64
CA GLY A 37 -5.49 1.25 -13.99
C GLY A 37 -5.51 1.67 -15.45
N ARG A 38 -4.40 2.19 -15.98
CA ARG A 38 -4.27 2.62 -17.37
C ARG A 38 -4.52 1.50 -18.37
N GLU A 39 -3.98 0.31 -18.11
CA GLU A 39 -4.19 -0.88 -18.96
C GLU A 39 -5.68 -1.25 -19.08
N LEU A 40 -6.51 -0.77 -18.13
CA LEU A 40 -7.93 -1.06 -18.03
C LEU A 40 -8.83 0.15 -18.37
N GLY A 41 -8.24 1.24 -18.86
CA GLY A 41 -8.97 2.48 -19.12
C GLY A 41 -9.50 3.17 -17.86
N ALA A 42 -8.87 2.95 -16.70
CA ALA A 42 -9.21 3.56 -15.42
C ALA A 42 -8.03 4.34 -14.85
N THR A 43 -8.30 5.31 -13.97
CA THR A 43 -7.22 6.05 -13.28
C THR A 43 -6.54 5.18 -12.23
N TRP A 44 -7.31 4.34 -11.51
CA TRP A 44 -6.83 3.49 -10.42
C TRP A 44 -7.44 2.09 -10.52
N ALA A 45 -6.60 1.06 -10.54
CA ALA A 45 -7.05 -0.33 -10.61
C ALA A 45 -7.69 -0.80 -9.29
N SER A 46 -7.16 -0.36 -8.14
CA SER A 46 -7.59 -0.78 -6.80
C SER A 46 -9.09 -0.55 -6.55
N GLY A 47 -9.69 0.43 -7.21
CA GLY A 47 -11.11 0.75 -7.06
C GLY A 47 -12.04 -0.27 -7.70
N LYS A 48 -11.70 -0.85 -8.85
CA LYS A 48 -12.65 -1.62 -9.68
C LYS A 48 -12.08 -2.91 -10.28
N HIS A 49 -10.76 -3.02 -10.48
CA HIS A 49 -10.17 -4.16 -11.17
C HIS A 49 -10.42 -5.48 -10.41
N GLU A 50 -10.74 -6.53 -11.13
CA GLU A 50 -11.13 -7.81 -10.54
C GLU A 50 -10.00 -8.46 -9.74
N GLY A 51 -8.75 -8.37 -10.21
CA GLY A 51 -7.55 -8.82 -9.49
C GLY A 51 -7.36 -8.22 -8.10
N PHE A 52 -8.05 -7.11 -7.78
CA PHE A 52 -8.06 -6.50 -6.44
C PHE A 52 -9.28 -6.90 -5.58
N ALA A 53 -10.12 -7.84 -6.03
CA ALA A 53 -11.36 -8.17 -5.32
C ALA A 53 -11.10 -8.72 -3.91
N GLU A 54 -10.13 -9.61 -3.77
CA GLU A 54 -9.72 -10.20 -2.50
C GLU A 54 -9.16 -9.12 -1.57
N TRP A 55 -8.24 -8.31 -2.07
CA TRP A 55 -7.69 -7.20 -1.31
C TRP A 55 -8.78 -6.21 -0.86
N ARG A 56 -9.72 -5.83 -1.74
CA ARG A 56 -10.83 -4.95 -1.34
C ARG A 56 -11.70 -5.54 -0.24
N ARG A 57 -11.86 -6.85 -0.20
CA ARG A 57 -12.58 -7.54 0.88
C ARG A 57 -11.82 -7.41 2.19
N ALA A 58 -10.51 -7.73 2.20
CA ALA A 58 -9.66 -7.59 3.37
C ALA A 58 -9.57 -6.11 3.83
N ALA A 59 -9.43 -5.16 2.91
CA ALA A 59 -9.36 -3.73 3.21
C ALA A 59 -10.60 -3.16 3.91
N ARG A 60 -11.78 -3.78 3.72
CA ARG A 60 -13.00 -3.36 4.42
C ARG A 60 -13.06 -3.82 5.87
N SER A 61 -12.32 -4.85 6.24
CA SER A 61 -12.31 -5.40 7.61
C SER A 61 -11.28 -4.75 8.52
N VAL A 62 -10.27 -4.05 7.96
CA VAL A 62 -9.28 -3.36 8.79
C VAL A 62 -9.81 -2.03 9.34
N PRO A 63 -9.47 -1.68 10.60
CA PRO A 63 -9.94 -0.44 11.20
C PRO A 63 -9.32 0.79 10.52
N SER A 64 -10.06 1.89 10.56
CA SER A 64 -9.51 3.19 10.17
C SER A 64 -8.58 3.70 11.26
N ARG A 65 -7.36 4.09 10.88
CA ARG A 65 -6.34 4.64 11.80
C ARG A 65 -6.49 6.15 12.04
N LEU A 66 -7.47 6.80 11.41
CA LEU A 66 -7.69 8.23 11.63
C LEU A 66 -8.33 8.51 12.99
N PRO A 67 -7.90 9.58 13.67
CA PRO A 67 -8.56 10.06 14.88
C PRO A 67 -10.06 10.31 14.66
N ALA A 68 -10.89 10.07 15.69
CA ALA A 68 -12.34 10.26 15.63
C ALA A 68 -12.75 11.68 15.19
N GLY A 69 -11.97 12.71 15.57
CA GLY A 69 -12.16 14.11 15.20
C GLY A 69 -11.75 14.51 13.78
N ALA A 70 -11.25 13.58 12.96
CA ALA A 70 -10.85 13.91 11.60
C ALA A 70 -12.04 14.39 10.76
N GLY A 71 -11.88 15.47 9.99
CA GLY A 71 -12.91 16.02 9.11
C GLY A 71 -13.36 15.03 8.02
N SER A 72 -14.59 15.20 7.53
CA SER A 72 -15.21 14.27 6.57
C SER A 72 -14.42 14.11 5.26
N ALA A 73 -13.85 15.19 4.73
CA ALA A 73 -13.03 15.17 3.52
C ALA A 73 -11.75 14.34 3.74
N ARG A 74 -11.06 14.54 4.88
CA ARG A 74 -9.87 13.78 5.24
C ARG A 74 -10.18 12.30 5.42
N ARG A 75 -11.31 11.97 6.08
CA ARG A 75 -11.77 10.58 6.22
C ARG A 75 -12.03 9.92 4.87
N ARG A 76 -12.73 10.61 3.96
CA ARG A 76 -13.02 10.09 2.62
C ARG A 76 -11.74 9.83 1.83
N TYR A 77 -10.81 10.77 1.83
CA TYR A 77 -9.50 10.62 1.18
C TYR A 77 -8.75 9.40 1.75
N PHE A 78 -8.57 9.37 3.07
CA PHE A 78 -7.79 8.34 3.76
C PHE A 78 -8.36 6.92 3.63
N ARG A 79 -9.68 6.80 3.40
CA ARG A 79 -10.40 5.54 3.17
C ARG A 79 -10.61 5.22 1.70
N SER A 80 -10.15 6.05 0.78
CA SER A 80 -10.25 5.75 -0.64
C SER A 80 -9.40 4.52 -0.99
N SER A 81 -9.84 3.73 -1.98
CA SER A 81 -9.16 2.50 -2.37
C SER A 81 -7.68 2.72 -2.67
N LYS A 82 -7.35 3.78 -3.40
CA LYS A 82 -5.97 4.12 -3.75
C LYS A 82 -5.09 4.37 -2.51
N GLU A 83 -5.61 5.08 -1.51
CA GLU A 83 -4.86 5.39 -0.28
C GLU A 83 -4.69 4.16 0.63
N VAL A 84 -5.73 3.34 0.73
CA VAL A 84 -5.65 2.09 1.49
C VAL A 84 -4.71 1.11 0.79
N TRP A 85 -4.76 1.03 -0.55
CA TRP A 85 -3.83 0.22 -1.33
C TRP A 85 -2.39 0.66 -1.11
N ALA A 86 -2.07 1.93 -1.32
CA ALA A 86 -0.71 2.45 -1.20
C ALA A 86 -0.11 2.20 0.18
N ARG A 87 -0.89 2.39 1.26
CA ARG A 87 -0.45 2.10 2.63
C ARG A 87 -0.25 0.60 2.86
N SER A 88 -1.20 -0.23 2.44
CA SER A 88 -1.08 -1.68 2.62
C SER A 88 0.08 -2.26 1.79
N TYR A 89 0.28 -1.77 0.57
CA TYR A 89 1.44 -2.12 -0.24
C TYR A 89 2.76 -1.78 0.47
N ALA A 90 2.91 -0.53 0.94
CA ALA A 90 4.11 -0.08 1.62
C ALA A 90 4.41 -0.92 2.87
N GLN A 91 3.42 -1.14 3.73
CA GLN A 91 3.59 -1.93 4.95
C GLN A 91 3.90 -3.40 4.64
N THR A 92 3.28 -3.99 3.61
CA THR A 92 3.56 -5.37 3.18
C THR A 92 5.00 -5.51 2.71
N VAL A 93 5.49 -4.57 1.88
CA VAL A 93 6.88 -4.62 1.38
C VAL A 93 7.87 -4.46 2.53
N LEU A 94 7.65 -3.52 3.44
CA LEU A 94 8.51 -3.34 4.62
C LEU A 94 8.53 -4.57 5.52
N GLY A 95 7.35 -5.13 5.84
CA GLY A 95 7.22 -6.26 6.77
C GLY A 95 7.75 -7.58 6.19
N ARG A 96 7.73 -7.74 4.87
CA ARG A 96 8.23 -8.95 4.18
C ARG A 96 9.65 -8.81 3.64
N SER A 97 10.28 -7.65 3.82
CA SER A 97 11.67 -7.45 3.45
C SER A 97 12.62 -8.22 4.37
N ALA A 98 13.65 -8.82 3.81
CA ALA A 98 14.77 -9.37 4.58
C ALA A 98 15.79 -8.29 5.00
N ASP A 99 15.64 -7.04 4.53
CA ASP A 99 16.54 -5.93 4.85
C ASP A 99 16.26 -5.40 6.27
N PRO A 100 17.24 -5.48 7.21
CA PRO A 100 17.05 -5.03 8.59
C PRO A 100 16.73 -3.54 8.71
N TRP A 101 17.23 -2.71 7.78
CA TRP A 101 16.96 -1.27 7.78
C TRP A 101 15.49 -0.99 7.47
N LEU A 102 14.91 -1.69 6.49
CA LEU A 102 13.50 -1.58 6.15
C LEU A 102 12.61 -2.08 7.29
N GLN A 103 12.95 -3.22 7.89
CA GLN A 103 12.24 -3.75 9.06
C GLN A 103 12.27 -2.79 10.24
N ALA A 104 13.43 -2.18 10.52
CA ALA A 104 13.56 -1.19 11.59
C ALA A 104 12.72 0.07 11.32
N HIS A 105 12.50 0.46 10.05
CA HIS A 105 11.61 1.56 9.70
C HIS A 105 10.16 1.24 10.01
N LEU A 106 9.71 0.04 9.69
CA LEU A 106 8.36 -0.40 10.02
C LEU A 106 8.15 -0.49 11.54
N ALA A 107 9.08 -1.12 12.25
CA ALA A 107 9.00 -1.25 13.71
C ALA A 107 8.85 0.10 14.40
N ARG A 108 9.65 1.09 14.02
CA ARG A 108 9.52 2.47 14.56
C ARG A 108 8.19 3.12 14.24
N ALA A 109 7.64 2.89 13.04
CA ALA A 109 6.34 3.45 12.68
C ALA A 109 5.20 2.81 13.49
N VAL A 110 5.26 1.51 13.74
CA VAL A 110 4.30 0.78 14.59
C VAL A 110 4.42 1.24 16.04
N GLU A 111 5.64 1.35 16.58
CA GLU A 111 5.90 1.81 17.95
C GLU A 111 5.40 3.25 18.18
N ALA A 112 5.55 4.11 17.17
CA ALA A 112 5.06 5.50 17.20
C ALA A 112 3.54 5.62 16.98
N ASP A 113 2.81 4.53 16.88
CA ASP A 113 1.37 4.49 16.54
C ASP A 113 1.02 5.34 15.30
N ASP A 114 1.87 5.26 14.27
CA ASP A 114 1.69 6.04 13.05
C ASP A 114 0.39 5.66 12.34
N ILE A 115 -0.42 6.66 12.00
CA ILE A 115 -1.72 6.46 11.32
C ILE A 115 -1.61 5.81 9.93
N PHE A 116 -0.43 5.78 9.34
CA PHE A 116 -0.18 5.18 8.03
C PHE A 116 0.10 3.68 8.07
N VAL A 117 0.29 3.11 9.25
CA VAL A 117 0.51 1.67 9.46
C VAL A 117 -0.53 1.08 10.41
N TRP A 118 -0.73 -0.23 10.32
CA TRP A 118 -1.59 -0.99 11.23
C TRP A 118 -0.74 -1.84 12.17
N PRO A 119 -1.21 -2.14 13.39
CA PRO A 119 -0.63 -3.19 14.22
C PRO A 119 -0.59 -4.53 13.46
N GLU A 120 0.44 -5.33 13.71
CA GLU A 120 0.70 -6.57 12.96
C GLU A 120 -0.52 -7.51 12.95
N ALA A 121 -1.12 -7.76 14.12
CA ALA A 121 -2.26 -8.66 14.25
C ALA A 121 -3.49 -8.22 13.42
N GLU A 122 -3.68 -6.91 13.23
CA GLU A 122 -4.77 -6.35 12.42
C GLU A 122 -4.42 -6.35 10.93
N PHE A 123 -3.13 -6.31 10.61
CA PHE A 123 -2.62 -6.13 9.26
C PHE A 123 -2.42 -7.44 8.50
N GLU A 124 -2.12 -8.54 9.15
CA GLU A 124 -1.72 -9.79 8.49
C GLU A 124 -2.70 -10.26 7.41
N PRO A 125 -4.04 -10.26 7.61
CA PRO A 125 -4.97 -10.64 6.55
C PRO A 125 -4.91 -9.71 5.34
N LEU A 126 -4.61 -8.43 5.56
CA LEU A 126 -4.47 -7.45 4.48
C LEU A 126 -3.14 -7.63 3.74
N ALA A 127 -2.05 -7.95 4.45
CA ALA A 127 -0.75 -8.25 3.86
C ALA A 127 -0.78 -9.49 2.96
N GLU A 128 -1.50 -10.54 3.39
CA GLU A 128 -1.74 -11.72 2.57
C GLU A 128 -2.51 -11.38 1.31
N ALA A 129 -3.58 -10.59 1.42
CA ALA A 129 -4.38 -10.17 0.29
C ALA A 129 -3.59 -9.28 -0.70
N VAL A 130 -2.71 -8.38 -0.22
CA VAL A 130 -1.77 -7.63 -1.07
C VAL A 130 -0.86 -8.59 -1.84
N THR A 131 -0.27 -9.56 -1.16
CA THR A 131 0.63 -10.54 -1.79
C THR A 131 -0.08 -11.39 -2.83
N SER A 132 -1.29 -11.87 -2.51
CA SER A 132 -2.15 -12.62 -3.43
C SER A 132 -2.48 -11.78 -4.68
N THR A 133 -2.87 -10.52 -4.49
CA THR A 133 -3.14 -9.57 -5.57
C THR A 133 -1.92 -9.39 -6.47
N LEU A 134 -0.73 -9.15 -5.91
CA LEU A 134 0.49 -8.97 -6.69
C LEU A 134 0.89 -10.22 -7.48
N ARG A 135 0.64 -11.42 -6.94
CA ARG A 135 0.83 -12.69 -7.66
C ARG A 135 -0.16 -12.83 -8.82
N THR A 136 -1.43 -12.59 -8.57
CA THR A 136 -2.50 -12.67 -9.57
C THR A 136 -2.24 -11.72 -10.75
N LEU A 137 -1.67 -10.56 -10.47
CA LEU A 137 -1.30 -9.56 -11.47
C LEU A 137 0.08 -9.80 -12.12
N GLY A 138 0.78 -10.90 -11.76
CA GLY A 138 2.10 -11.23 -12.32
C GLY A 138 3.24 -10.31 -11.87
N LEU A 139 3.01 -9.48 -10.85
CA LEU A 139 4.00 -8.54 -10.31
C LEU A 139 4.92 -9.17 -9.25
N LEU A 140 4.55 -10.32 -8.72
CA LEU A 140 5.36 -11.13 -7.82
C LEU A 140 5.64 -12.49 -8.49
N ARG A 141 6.91 -12.75 -8.77
CA ARG A 141 7.36 -14.10 -9.16
C ARG A 141 7.54 -14.94 -7.89
N VAL A 142 6.90 -16.09 -7.82
CA VAL A 142 7.30 -17.12 -6.88
C VAL A 142 8.70 -17.56 -7.33
N ALA A 143 9.71 -17.37 -6.47
CA ALA A 143 11.00 -18.02 -6.74
C ALA A 143 10.70 -19.51 -6.93
N ALA A 144 11.02 -20.06 -8.10
CA ALA A 144 10.96 -21.50 -8.30
C ALA A 144 11.78 -22.12 -7.16
N ALA A 145 11.14 -22.99 -6.37
CA ALA A 145 11.86 -23.75 -5.37
C ALA A 145 13.00 -24.43 -6.12
N ALA A 146 14.24 -24.07 -5.75
CA ALA A 146 15.41 -24.76 -6.26
C ALA A 146 15.21 -26.22 -5.86
N ALA A 147 14.91 -27.06 -6.87
CA ALA A 147 14.88 -28.49 -6.67
C ALA A 147 16.30 -28.91 -6.29
N ALA A 148 16.46 -29.25 -5.02
CA ALA A 148 17.67 -29.91 -4.50
C ALA A 148 17.70 -31.35 -4.94
#